data_b6f01167a6874b3274579ab54695e497
#
_entry.id   b6f01167a6874b3274579ab54695e497
#
_cell.length_a   1.000
_cell.length_b   1.000
_cell.length_c   1.000
_cell.angle_alpha   90.00
_cell.angle_beta   90.00
_cell.angle_gamma   90.00
#
_symmetry.space_group_name_H-M   'P 1'
#
loop_
_entity.id
_entity.type
_entity.pdbx_description
1 polymer ?
#
loop_
_entity_poly.entity_id
_entity_poly.type
_entity_poly.pdbx_seq_one_letter_code
_entity_poly.pdbx_strand_id
1 'polypeptide(L)'
;MITLVTQTTSLSDSYKLGTIQDVVDYCHNKEVLGVDTETEGFDFTCKKMIMFQIGDEHQQFVIDTRFIDITPLKSILESPAIIKIFHNAKFDYKFIKKWSGIECDGVYDTFLVERILSCGRHIGYGLKDLCKRYLNVELNKEIRNQFIGLSGQAYRDDQIVYGAKDVEYLCKLRKLQLPKIEEFKLHNVVELENRAVLAFSDIEYNGIDIDRDAW
;
A
#
# COMPACT_ATOMS: atom_id res chain seq x y z
N MET A 1 15.55 -2.24 7.27
CA MET A 1 16.19 -3.47 6.69
C MET A 1 15.19 -4.08 5.72
N ILE A 2 15.64 -4.50 4.52
CA ILE A 2 14.74 -5.04 3.47
C ILE A 2 14.83 -6.56 3.47
N THR A 3 13.67 -7.23 3.40
CA THR A 3 13.55 -8.68 3.20
C THR A 3 12.72 -8.95 1.96
N LEU A 4 13.28 -9.69 1.00
CA LEU A 4 12.58 -10.16 -0.19
C LEU A 4 12.02 -11.56 0.06
N VAL A 5 10.74 -11.76 -0.23
CA VAL A 5 10.06 -13.06 -0.19
C VAL A 5 9.70 -13.46 -1.62
N THR A 6 10.44 -14.42 -2.18
CA THR A 6 10.30 -14.87 -3.57
C THR A 6 10.73 -16.33 -3.70
N GLN A 7 10.35 -16.96 -4.81
CA GLN A 7 10.86 -18.29 -5.20
C GLN A 7 12.08 -18.18 -6.15
N THR A 8 12.40 -17.01 -6.64
CA THR A 8 13.57 -16.82 -7.49
C THR A 8 14.82 -16.64 -6.64
N THR A 9 15.92 -17.30 -7.01
CA THR A 9 17.21 -17.08 -6.37
C THR A 9 17.79 -15.75 -6.84
N SER A 10 17.89 -14.81 -5.91
CA SER A 10 18.57 -13.54 -6.13
C SER A 10 19.44 -13.27 -4.90
N LEU A 11 20.70 -12.96 -5.10
CA LEU A 11 21.63 -12.56 -4.06
C LEU A 11 21.99 -11.09 -4.26
N SER A 12 21.77 -10.28 -3.24
CA SER A 12 22.10 -8.85 -3.25
C SER A 12 22.50 -8.40 -1.86
N ASP A 13 23.37 -7.42 -1.78
CA ASP A 13 23.72 -6.75 -0.53
C ASP A 13 22.62 -5.78 -0.06
N SER A 14 21.64 -5.48 -0.93
CA SER A 14 20.58 -4.52 -0.67
C SER A 14 19.41 -5.11 0.16
N TYR A 15 19.26 -6.42 0.19
CA TYR A 15 18.19 -7.13 0.91
C TYR A 15 18.63 -8.55 1.31
N LYS A 16 17.93 -9.12 2.27
CA LYS A 16 18.02 -10.55 2.60
C LYS A 16 16.82 -11.31 2.06
N LEU A 17 16.96 -12.59 1.84
CA LEU A 17 15.83 -13.48 1.55
C LEU A 17 15.11 -13.86 2.85
N GLY A 18 13.80 -14.03 2.75
CA GLY A 18 12.95 -14.49 3.84
C GLY A 18 11.76 -15.29 3.33
N THR A 19 10.91 -15.68 4.27
CA THR A 19 9.70 -16.46 4.04
C THR A 19 8.45 -15.66 4.38
N ILE A 20 7.29 -16.11 3.91
CA ILE A 20 6.01 -15.49 4.30
C ILE A 20 5.76 -15.60 5.81
N GLN A 21 6.29 -16.64 6.47
CA GLN A 21 6.19 -16.80 7.92
C GLN A 21 6.99 -15.71 8.65
N ASP A 22 8.16 -15.33 8.17
CA ASP A 22 8.94 -14.21 8.75
C ASP A 22 8.14 -12.90 8.71
N VAL A 23 7.35 -12.70 7.63
CA VAL A 23 6.47 -11.52 7.51
C VAL A 23 5.35 -11.57 8.56
N VAL A 24 4.67 -12.71 8.67
CA VAL A 24 3.59 -12.93 9.65
C VAL A 24 4.10 -12.67 11.06
N ASP A 25 5.21 -13.31 11.43
CA ASP A 25 5.81 -13.23 12.78
C ASP A 25 6.20 -11.79 13.13
N TYR A 26 6.73 -11.05 12.17
CA TYR A 26 7.07 -9.65 12.37
C TYR A 26 5.85 -8.76 12.51
N CYS A 27 4.91 -8.87 11.59
CA CYS A 27 3.76 -7.96 11.48
C CYS A 27 2.72 -8.20 12.58
N HIS A 28 2.60 -9.43 13.10
CA HIS A 28 1.60 -9.79 14.12
C HIS A 28 1.75 -8.98 15.42
N ASN A 29 2.95 -8.55 15.75
CA ASN A 29 3.27 -7.79 16.96
C ASN A 29 3.30 -6.26 16.74
N LYS A 30 2.77 -5.78 15.61
CA LYS A 30 2.78 -4.35 15.27
C LYS A 30 1.40 -3.73 15.39
N GLU A 31 1.38 -2.51 15.87
CA GLU A 31 0.17 -1.68 15.91
C GLU A 31 -0.03 -0.91 14.60
N VAL A 32 1.05 -0.66 13.86
CA VAL A 32 1.05 0.19 12.65
C VAL A 32 1.97 -0.40 11.61
N LEU A 33 1.47 -0.57 10.39
CA LEU A 33 2.21 -1.09 9.23
C LEU A 33 1.94 -0.21 8.01
N GLY A 34 2.97 0.08 7.24
CA GLY A 34 2.82 0.60 5.88
C GLY A 34 2.50 -0.55 4.93
N VAL A 35 1.64 -0.31 3.95
CA VAL A 35 1.25 -1.28 2.92
C VAL A 35 1.18 -0.59 1.57
N ASP A 36 1.73 -1.23 0.55
CA ASP A 36 1.69 -0.76 -0.84
C ASP A 36 1.63 -1.96 -1.80
N THR A 37 1.26 -1.73 -3.05
CA THR A 37 1.20 -2.75 -4.09
C THR A 37 1.77 -2.26 -5.41
N GLU A 38 2.46 -3.15 -6.14
CA GLU A 38 2.80 -2.94 -7.54
C GLU A 38 2.02 -3.90 -8.43
N THR A 39 1.55 -3.39 -9.55
CA THR A 39 0.59 -4.09 -10.42
C THR A 39 1.01 -4.03 -11.88
N GLU A 40 0.56 -4.99 -12.69
CA GLU A 40 0.79 -5.00 -14.15
C GLU A 40 0.04 -3.87 -14.89
N GLY A 41 -0.79 -3.10 -14.20
CA GLY A 41 -1.60 -2.01 -14.74
C GLY A 41 -2.67 -1.58 -13.76
N PHE A 42 -3.59 -0.72 -14.18
CA PHE A 42 -4.53 -0.04 -13.28
C PHE A 42 -5.89 -0.74 -13.10
N ASP A 43 -6.22 -1.69 -13.96
CA ASP A 43 -7.51 -2.39 -13.94
C ASP A 43 -7.41 -3.69 -13.13
N PHE A 44 -7.88 -3.65 -11.88
CA PHE A 44 -7.85 -4.79 -10.96
C PHE A 44 -8.67 -6.00 -11.46
N THR A 45 -9.61 -5.80 -12.38
CA THR A 45 -10.46 -6.88 -12.89
C THR A 45 -9.69 -7.85 -13.78
N CYS A 46 -8.66 -7.38 -14.48
CA CYS A 46 -7.88 -8.15 -15.46
C CYS A 46 -6.36 -8.07 -15.28
N LYS A 47 -5.85 -7.13 -14.47
CA LYS A 47 -4.41 -6.99 -14.21
C LYS A 47 -4.03 -7.60 -12.88
N LYS A 48 -2.82 -8.17 -12.79
CA LYS A 48 -2.35 -8.84 -11.59
C LYS A 48 -1.66 -7.87 -10.64
N MET A 49 -1.81 -8.13 -9.36
CA MET A 49 -0.90 -7.66 -8.34
C MET A 49 0.38 -8.52 -8.44
N ILE A 50 1.50 -7.90 -8.71
CA ILE A 50 2.78 -8.60 -8.90
C ILE A 50 3.72 -8.48 -7.72
N MET A 51 3.61 -7.41 -6.95
CA MET A 51 4.40 -7.20 -5.75
C MET A 51 3.50 -6.65 -4.63
N PHE A 52 3.70 -7.13 -3.43
CA PHE A 52 3.06 -6.65 -2.22
C PHE A 52 4.13 -6.23 -1.22
N GLN A 53 4.00 -5.05 -0.66
CA GLN A 53 4.95 -4.52 0.30
C GLN A 53 4.26 -4.28 1.64
N ILE A 54 4.90 -4.67 2.74
CA ILE A 54 4.40 -4.45 4.10
C ILE A 54 5.57 -4.28 5.08
N GLY A 55 5.37 -3.48 6.10
CA GLY A 55 6.35 -3.29 7.16
C GLY A 55 6.26 -1.96 7.87
N ASP A 56 7.36 -1.54 8.47
CA ASP A 56 7.48 -0.26 9.16
C ASP A 56 8.79 0.47 8.77
N GLU A 57 9.21 1.49 9.53
CA GLU A 57 10.44 2.23 9.25
C GLU A 57 11.72 1.39 9.47
N HIS A 58 11.65 0.31 10.24
CA HIS A 58 12.80 -0.52 10.62
C HIS A 58 12.97 -1.73 9.73
N GLN A 59 11.84 -2.36 9.36
CA GLN A 59 11.82 -3.56 8.56
C GLN A 59 10.75 -3.44 7.47
N GLN A 60 11.14 -3.66 6.22
CA GLN A 60 10.27 -3.69 5.07
C GLN A 60 10.36 -5.08 4.42
N PHE A 61 9.21 -5.64 4.08
CA PHE A 61 9.09 -6.87 3.34
C PHE A 61 8.56 -6.56 1.94
N VAL A 62 9.22 -7.13 0.95
CA VAL A 62 8.82 -7.09 -0.45
C VAL A 62 8.47 -8.50 -0.87
N ILE A 63 7.22 -8.75 -1.23
CA ILE A 63 6.70 -10.08 -1.51
C ILE A 63 6.39 -10.18 -3.00
N ASP A 64 6.97 -11.15 -3.66
CA ASP A 64 6.71 -11.46 -5.07
C ASP A 64 5.41 -12.27 -5.19
N THR A 65 4.30 -11.58 -5.37
CA THR A 65 2.96 -12.20 -5.41
C THR A 65 2.69 -13.01 -6.67
N ARG A 66 3.61 -13.03 -7.62
CA ARG A 66 3.54 -13.93 -8.78
C ARG A 66 3.76 -15.39 -8.37
N PHE A 67 4.45 -15.62 -7.25
CA PHE A 67 4.86 -16.93 -6.75
C PHE A 67 4.47 -17.19 -5.30
N ILE A 68 4.25 -16.14 -4.52
CA ILE A 68 3.99 -16.21 -3.08
C ILE A 68 2.56 -15.77 -2.80
N ASP A 69 1.81 -16.62 -2.11
CA ASP A 69 0.48 -16.31 -1.60
C ASP A 69 0.57 -15.44 -0.34
N ILE A 70 -0.20 -14.37 -0.29
CA ILE A 70 -0.27 -13.46 0.87
C ILE A 70 -1.44 -13.77 1.82
N THR A 71 -2.24 -14.81 1.55
CA THR A 71 -3.36 -15.20 2.45
C THR A 71 -2.94 -15.47 3.91
N PRO A 72 -1.71 -15.91 4.23
CA PRO A 72 -1.25 -15.99 5.61
C PRO A 72 -1.26 -14.65 6.36
N LEU A 73 -1.27 -13.51 5.66
CA LEU A 73 -1.37 -12.16 6.25
C LEU A 73 -2.82 -11.73 6.54
N LYS A 74 -3.82 -12.58 6.26
CA LYS A 74 -5.24 -12.23 6.41
C LYS A 74 -5.57 -11.71 7.81
N SER A 75 -5.15 -12.38 8.86
CA SER A 75 -5.41 -11.97 10.24
C SER A 75 -4.80 -10.63 10.62
N ILE A 76 -3.75 -10.20 9.92
CA ILE A 76 -3.07 -8.91 10.12
C ILE A 76 -3.80 -7.83 9.33
N LEU A 77 -4.06 -8.08 8.04
CA LEU A 77 -4.64 -7.10 7.14
C LEU A 77 -6.12 -6.80 7.44
N GLU A 78 -6.88 -7.78 7.92
CA GLU A 78 -8.29 -7.63 8.32
C GLU A 78 -8.46 -7.18 9.78
N SER A 79 -7.39 -7.11 10.57
CA SER A 79 -7.51 -6.67 11.97
C SER A 79 -7.75 -5.15 12.08
N PRO A 80 -8.85 -4.70 12.69
CA PRO A 80 -9.05 -3.27 12.95
C PRO A 80 -8.10 -2.72 14.02
N ALA A 81 -7.46 -3.59 14.82
CA ALA A 81 -6.51 -3.20 15.85
C ALA A 81 -5.12 -2.82 15.30
N ILE A 82 -4.79 -3.29 14.09
CA ILE A 82 -3.54 -2.96 13.40
C ILE A 82 -3.83 -1.92 12.33
N ILE A 83 -3.22 -0.76 12.43
CA ILE A 83 -3.39 0.30 11.43
C ILE A 83 -2.54 0.00 10.20
N LYS A 84 -3.18 -0.13 9.03
CA LYS A 84 -2.52 -0.24 7.74
C LYS A 84 -2.49 1.13 7.06
N ILE A 85 -1.28 1.65 6.83
CA ILE A 85 -1.08 2.93 6.18
C ILE A 85 -0.92 2.70 4.69
N PHE A 86 -1.78 3.33 3.91
CA PHE A 86 -1.74 3.35 2.45
C PHE A 86 -1.56 4.78 1.90
N HIS A 87 -1.33 4.87 0.61
CA HIS A 87 -1.46 6.11 -0.14
C HIS A 87 -2.40 5.93 -1.32
N ASN A 88 -3.64 6.41 -1.23
CA ASN A 88 -4.76 6.11 -2.12
C ASN A 88 -5.22 4.65 -1.98
N ALA A 89 -5.53 4.26 -0.74
CA ALA A 89 -5.91 2.92 -0.29
C ALA A 89 -6.94 2.21 -1.20
N LYS A 90 -7.81 2.98 -1.82
CA LYS A 90 -8.83 2.49 -2.74
C LYS A 90 -8.25 1.69 -3.92
N PHE A 91 -7.05 2.03 -4.37
CA PHE A 91 -6.36 1.30 -5.44
C PHE A 91 -5.87 -0.05 -4.92
N ASP A 92 -5.07 -0.05 -3.87
CA ASP A 92 -4.43 -1.25 -3.32
C ASP A 92 -5.45 -2.25 -2.76
N TYR A 93 -6.47 -1.75 -2.05
CA TYR A 93 -7.54 -2.56 -1.49
C TYR A 93 -8.21 -3.45 -2.55
N LYS A 94 -8.54 -2.90 -3.73
CA LYS A 94 -9.21 -3.66 -4.79
C LYS A 94 -8.32 -4.77 -5.36
N PHE A 95 -7.02 -4.51 -5.51
CA PHE A 95 -6.07 -5.53 -5.95
C PHE A 95 -5.86 -6.61 -4.88
N ILE A 96 -5.68 -6.21 -3.62
CA ILE A 96 -5.54 -7.16 -2.51
C ILE A 96 -6.78 -8.05 -2.42
N LYS A 97 -7.97 -7.47 -2.40
CA LYS A 97 -9.24 -8.21 -2.35
C LYS A 97 -9.40 -9.15 -3.54
N LYS A 98 -9.09 -8.69 -4.75
CA LYS A 98 -9.21 -9.50 -5.97
C LYS A 98 -8.30 -10.71 -5.99
N TRP A 99 -7.05 -10.56 -5.56
CA TRP A 99 -6.03 -11.57 -5.77
C TRP A 99 -5.76 -12.44 -4.53
N SER A 100 -6.22 -12.04 -3.35
CA SER A 100 -6.06 -12.82 -2.11
C SER A 100 -7.35 -13.08 -1.35
N GLY A 101 -8.45 -12.42 -1.70
CA GLY A 101 -9.71 -12.49 -0.95
C GLY A 101 -9.64 -11.81 0.43
N ILE A 102 -8.62 -10.99 0.68
CA ILE A 102 -8.45 -10.27 1.95
C ILE A 102 -9.22 -8.95 1.89
N GLU A 103 -10.02 -8.67 2.90
CA GLU A 103 -10.74 -7.42 3.09
C GLU A 103 -10.05 -6.60 4.17
N CYS A 104 -9.16 -5.69 3.75
CA CYS A 104 -8.40 -4.87 4.70
C CYS A 104 -9.32 -4.02 5.57
N ASP A 105 -8.97 -3.90 6.85
CA ASP A 105 -9.61 -2.99 7.82
C ASP A 105 -8.52 -2.19 8.57
N GLY A 106 -8.91 -1.25 9.42
CA GLY A 106 -7.96 -0.40 10.15
C GLY A 106 -7.09 0.46 9.23
N VAL A 107 -7.69 1.02 8.18
CA VAL A 107 -6.97 1.79 7.15
C VAL A 107 -6.68 3.21 7.59
N TYR A 108 -5.47 3.70 7.28
CA TYR A 108 -5.08 5.10 7.32
C TYR A 108 -4.56 5.50 5.93
N ASP A 109 -5.27 6.36 5.23
CA ASP A 109 -4.91 6.79 3.88
C ASP A 109 -4.23 8.17 3.89
N THR A 110 -2.91 8.19 3.69
CA THR A 110 -2.12 9.43 3.69
C THR A 110 -2.54 10.42 2.61
N PHE A 111 -3.13 9.95 1.50
CA PHE A 111 -3.67 10.81 0.43
C PHE A 111 -4.93 11.54 0.90
N LEU A 112 -5.89 10.83 1.50
CA LEU A 112 -7.13 11.43 2.01
C LEU A 112 -6.84 12.39 3.16
N VAL A 113 -5.99 11.98 4.09
CA VAL A 113 -5.58 12.84 5.20
C VAL A 113 -4.93 14.13 4.71
N GLU A 114 -4.07 14.06 3.70
CA GLU A 114 -3.47 15.27 3.13
C GLU A 114 -4.51 16.19 2.48
N ARG A 115 -5.52 15.62 1.83
CA ARG A 115 -6.62 16.41 1.27
C ARG A 115 -7.42 17.13 2.35
N ILE A 116 -7.69 16.48 3.48
CA ILE A 116 -8.35 17.08 4.65
C ILE A 116 -7.49 18.22 5.20
N LEU A 117 -6.21 17.94 5.49
CA LEU A 117 -5.28 18.93 6.05
C LEU A 117 -5.08 20.16 5.16
N SER A 118 -5.15 19.99 3.87
CA SER A 118 -4.95 21.09 2.89
C SER A 118 -6.21 21.87 2.58
N CYS A 119 -7.40 21.43 3.05
CA CYS A 119 -8.68 22.12 2.85
C CYS A 119 -8.94 22.50 1.37
N GLY A 120 -8.65 21.62 0.43
CA GLY A 120 -8.91 21.83 -0.99
C GLY A 120 -7.94 22.77 -1.72
N ARG A 121 -6.80 23.09 -1.12
CA ARG A 121 -5.74 23.84 -1.82
C ARG A 121 -5.31 23.07 -3.07
N HIS A 122 -5.02 23.80 -4.15
CA HIS A 122 -4.48 23.21 -5.39
C HIS A 122 -2.99 22.90 -5.23
N ILE A 123 -2.68 21.81 -4.54
CA ILE A 123 -1.33 21.27 -4.33
C ILE A 123 -1.29 19.82 -4.81
N GLY A 124 -0.11 19.31 -5.13
CA GLY A 124 0.06 17.88 -5.45
C GLY A 124 -0.23 17.00 -4.23
N TYR A 125 -0.96 15.92 -4.43
CA TYR A 125 -1.36 14.97 -3.39
C TYR A 125 -0.75 13.57 -3.58
N GLY A 126 -0.04 13.34 -4.68
CA GLY A 126 0.62 12.06 -4.92
C GLY A 126 1.72 11.78 -3.89
N LEU A 127 2.07 10.51 -3.68
CA LEU A 127 3.11 10.10 -2.73
C LEU A 127 4.41 10.89 -2.96
N LYS A 128 4.81 11.08 -4.22
CA LYS A 128 5.95 11.92 -4.60
C LYS A 128 5.86 13.35 -4.04
N ASP A 129 4.66 13.96 -4.14
CA ASP A 129 4.47 15.33 -3.71
C ASP A 129 4.54 15.46 -2.18
N LEU A 130 3.97 14.46 -1.47
CA LEU A 130 4.05 14.39 -0.03
C LEU A 130 5.51 14.14 0.42
N CYS A 131 6.20 13.18 -0.18
CA CYS A 131 7.61 12.89 0.13
C CYS A 131 8.49 14.13 -0.08
N LYS A 132 8.30 14.86 -1.18
CA LYS A 132 9.03 16.11 -1.41
C LYS A 132 8.71 17.16 -0.37
N ARG A 133 7.43 17.34 -0.02
CA ARG A 133 6.96 18.39 0.91
C ARG A 133 7.36 18.10 2.35
N TYR A 134 7.22 16.88 2.81
CA TYR A 134 7.39 16.52 4.21
C TYR A 134 8.77 15.95 4.55
N LEU A 135 9.38 15.24 3.61
CA LEU A 135 10.62 14.49 3.84
C LEU A 135 11.80 15.05 3.05
N ASN A 136 11.57 16.03 2.16
CA ASN A 136 12.56 16.54 1.20
C ASN A 136 13.21 15.43 0.35
N VAL A 137 12.40 14.40 -0.03
CA VAL A 137 12.82 13.26 -0.85
C VAL A 137 12.16 13.36 -2.22
N GLU A 138 12.95 13.15 -3.27
CA GLU A 138 12.46 13.04 -4.64
C GLU A 138 12.32 11.56 -5.05
N LEU A 139 11.09 11.12 -5.33
CA LEU A 139 10.82 9.77 -5.81
C LEU A 139 11.04 9.67 -7.32
N ASN A 140 11.71 8.61 -7.75
CA ASN A 140 11.91 8.32 -9.16
C ASN A 140 10.68 7.59 -9.75
N LYS A 141 9.90 8.29 -10.57
CA LYS A 141 8.70 7.69 -11.22
C LYS A 141 9.03 6.67 -12.33
N GLU A 142 10.24 6.68 -12.86
CA GLU A 142 10.61 5.78 -13.97
C GLU A 142 10.59 4.32 -13.52
N ILE A 143 10.95 4.05 -12.26
CA ILE A 143 10.94 2.68 -11.71
C ILE A 143 9.51 2.13 -11.66
N ARG A 144 8.54 2.92 -11.24
CA ARG A 144 7.12 2.51 -11.20
C ARG A 144 6.61 2.04 -12.57
N ASN A 145 6.95 2.76 -13.63
CA ASN A 145 6.51 2.40 -14.98
C ASN A 145 7.08 1.06 -15.48
N GLN A 146 8.14 0.58 -14.87
CA GLN A 146 8.81 -0.67 -15.25
C GLN A 146 8.10 -1.92 -14.69
N PHE A 147 7.15 -1.75 -13.77
CA PHE A 147 6.29 -2.85 -13.32
C PHE A 147 5.19 -3.19 -14.34
N ILE A 148 4.82 -2.22 -15.20
CA ILE A 148 3.79 -2.43 -16.23
C ILE A 148 4.29 -3.46 -17.25
N GLY A 149 3.59 -4.59 -17.34
CA GLY A 149 3.93 -5.68 -18.27
C GLY A 149 5.11 -6.55 -17.82
N LEU A 150 5.57 -6.43 -16.57
CA LEU A 150 6.62 -7.27 -16.02
C LEU A 150 6.09 -8.70 -15.84
N SER A 151 6.48 -9.62 -16.72
CA SER A 151 6.10 -11.03 -16.66
C SER A 151 7.30 -11.89 -16.23
N GLY A 152 7.16 -12.73 -15.20
CA GLY A 152 8.04 -13.87 -14.91
C GLY A 152 9.53 -13.60 -14.64
N GLN A 153 10.04 -12.44 -14.96
CA GLN A 153 11.45 -12.07 -14.75
C GLN A 153 11.69 -11.75 -13.26
N ALA A 154 12.90 -12.04 -12.77
CA ALA A 154 13.30 -11.62 -11.43
C ALA A 154 13.27 -10.08 -11.32
N TYR A 155 12.87 -9.57 -10.16
CA TYR A 155 12.99 -8.14 -9.90
C TYR A 155 14.44 -7.70 -9.85
N ARG A 156 14.70 -6.49 -10.31
CA ARG A 156 15.98 -5.85 -10.10
C ARG A 156 16.06 -5.26 -8.70
N ASP A 157 17.28 -5.08 -8.22
CA ASP A 157 17.54 -4.52 -6.89
C ASP A 157 16.88 -3.15 -6.69
N ASP A 158 16.92 -2.28 -7.71
CA ASP A 158 16.30 -0.96 -7.67
C ASP A 158 14.77 -1.01 -7.53
N GLN A 159 14.12 -2.01 -8.13
CA GLN A 159 12.68 -2.24 -7.98
C GLN A 159 12.31 -2.72 -6.57
N ILE A 160 13.12 -3.62 -6.00
CA ILE A 160 12.91 -4.12 -4.63
C ILE A 160 13.11 -2.99 -3.62
N VAL A 161 14.18 -2.22 -3.78
CA VAL A 161 14.47 -1.05 -2.91
C VAL A 161 13.39 0.01 -3.05
N TYR A 162 12.88 0.25 -4.27
CA TYR A 162 11.80 1.20 -4.53
C TYR A 162 10.54 0.82 -3.72
N GLY A 163 10.02 -0.41 -3.88
CA GLY A 163 8.82 -0.84 -3.17
C GLY A 163 9.01 -0.85 -1.63
N ALA A 164 10.19 -1.23 -1.14
CA ALA A 164 10.49 -1.16 0.28
C ALA A 164 10.48 0.28 0.82
N LYS A 165 10.95 1.24 0.03
CA LYS A 165 10.97 2.66 0.41
C LYS A 165 9.58 3.27 0.49
N ASP A 166 8.65 2.89 -0.36
CA ASP A 166 7.28 3.39 -0.32
C ASP A 166 6.65 3.08 1.05
N VAL A 167 6.81 1.85 1.57
CA VAL A 167 6.38 1.46 2.93
C VAL A 167 7.05 2.31 4.03
N GLU A 168 8.36 2.51 3.94
CA GLU A 168 9.08 3.35 4.91
C GLU A 168 8.55 4.78 4.92
N TYR A 169 8.28 5.36 3.74
CA TYR A 169 7.78 6.73 3.61
C TYR A 169 6.34 6.87 4.12
N LEU A 170 5.48 5.88 3.91
CA LEU A 170 4.12 5.88 4.44
C LEU A 170 4.11 6.04 5.96
N CYS A 171 4.94 5.28 6.67
CA CYS A 171 5.05 5.38 8.12
C CYS A 171 5.54 6.76 8.58
N LYS A 172 6.54 7.32 7.89
CA LYS A 172 7.06 8.67 8.17
C LYS A 172 6.02 9.76 7.90
N LEU A 173 5.29 9.66 6.80
CA LEU A 173 4.25 10.63 6.45
C LEU A 173 3.13 10.64 7.49
N ARG A 174 2.64 9.47 7.92
CA ARG A 174 1.64 9.40 9.00
C ARG A 174 2.12 10.11 10.27
N LYS A 175 3.35 9.88 10.70
CA LYS A 175 3.92 10.55 11.89
C LYS A 175 3.94 12.07 11.76
N LEU A 176 4.12 12.60 10.55
CA LEU A 176 4.13 14.05 10.29
C LEU A 176 2.73 14.64 10.10
N GLN A 177 1.74 13.82 9.72
CA GLN A 177 0.34 14.24 9.61
C GLN A 177 -0.37 14.26 10.97
N LEU A 178 -0.08 13.31 11.87
CA LEU A 178 -0.75 13.19 13.18
C LEU A 178 -0.73 14.47 14.02
N PRO A 179 0.38 15.18 14.20
CA PRO A 179 0.40 16.44 14.97
C PRO A 179 -0.50 17.52 14.37
N LYS A 180 -0.65 17.56 13.05
CA LYS A 180 -1.53 18.51 12.37
C LYS A 180 -2.99 18.15 12.54
N ILE A 181 -3.33 16.87 12.52
CA ILE A 181 -4.68 16.38 12.82
C ILE A 181 -5.08 16.82 14.24
N GLU A 182 -4.18 16.67 15.20
CA GLU A 182 -4.38 17.10 16.57
C GLU A 182 -4.56 18.62 16.68
N GLU A 183 -3.63 19.39 16.09
CA GLU A 183 -3.65 20.87 16.10
C GLU A 183 -4.97 21.42 15.55
N PHE A 184 -5.46 20.85 14.42
CA PHE A 184 -6.67 21.30 13.76
C PHE A 184 -7.94 20.59 14.24
N LYS A 185 -7.84 19.67 15.21
CA LYS A 185 -8.96 18.87 15.77
C LYS A 185 -9.74 18.11 14.71
N LEU A 186 -9.05 17.47 13.77
CA LEU A 186 -9.63 16.81 12.61
C LEU A 186 -9.82 15.29 12.79
N HIS A 187 -9.69 14.74 14.00
CA HIS A 187 -9.77 13.29 14.26
C HIS A 187 -11.03 12.65 13.70
N ASN A 188 -12.20 13.23 13.97
CA ASN A 188 -13.49 12.64 13.56
C ASN A 188 -13.64 12.60 12.04
N VAL A 189 -13.21 13.64 11.32
CA VAL A 189 -13.30 13.66 9.87
C VAL A 189 -12.27 12.71 9.24
N VAL A 190 -11.07 12.62 9.79
CA VAL A 190 -10.05 11.68 9.35
C VAL A 190 -10.51 10.24 9.55
N GLU A 191 -11.08 9.91 10.72
CA GLU A 191 -11.65 8.60 10.98
C GLU A 191 -12.79 8.27 10.00
N LEU A 192 -13.72 9.21 9.81
CA LEU A 192 -14.85 9.04 8.90
C LEU A 192 -14.37 8.73 7.48
N GLU A 193 -13.45 9.53 6.94
CA GLU A 193 -12.96 9.37 5.57
C GLU A 193 -12.16 8.07 5.38
N ASN A 194 -11.35 7.68 6.37
CA ASN A 194 -10.62 6.41 6.33
C ASN A 194 -11.54 5.18 6.41
N ARG A 195 -12.69 5.28 7.07
CA ARG A 195 -13.72 4.24 7.05
C ARG A 195 -14.52 4.27 5.75
N ALA A 196 -14.85 5.46 5.26
CA ALA A 196 -15.61 5.63 4.04
C ALA A 196 -14.86 5.09 2.80
N VAL A 197 -13.51 5.21 2.77
CA VAL A 197 -12.72 4.72 1.63
C VAL A 197 -12.91 3.22 1.39
N LEU A 198 -13.09 2.42 2.42
CA LEU A 198 -13.35 0.99 2.29
C LEU A 198 -14.72 0.73 1.67
N ALA A 199 -15.76 1.42 2.13
CA ALA A 199 -17.10 1.32 1.55
C ALA A 199 -17.12 1.74 0.07
N PHE A 200 -16.47 2.84 -0.29
CA PHE A 200 -16.34 3.26 -1.69
C PHE A 200 -15.52 2.26 -2.51
N SER A 201 -14.50 1.66 -1.92
CA SER A 201 -13.71 0.62 -2.60
C SER A 201 -14.56 -0.60 -2.93
N ASP A 202 -15.45 -1.02 -2.02
CA ASP A 202 -16.36 -2.13 -2.23
C ASP A 202 -17.44 -1.81 -3.27
N ILE A 203 -17.97 -0.60 -3.28
CA ILE A 203 -18.90 -0.15 -4.32
C ILE A 203 -18.23 -0.23 -5.70
N GLU A 204 -17.01 0.28 -5.82
CA GLU A 204 -16.25 0.22 -7.08
C GLU A 204 -15.82 -1.20 -7.46
N TYR A 205 -15.54 -2.04 -6.47
CA TYR A 205 -15.16 -3.44 -6.69
C TYR A 205 -16.32 -4.27 -7.23
N ASN A 206 -17.50 -4.12 -6.64
CA ASN A 206 -18.70 -4.88 -7.02
C ASN A 206 -19.36 -4.32 -8.27
N GLY A 207 -19.23 -3.01 -8.52
CA GLY A 207 -19.93 -2.33 -9.60
C GLY A 207 -21.43 -2.18 -9.33
N ILE A 208 -22.16 -1.77 -10.36
CA ILE A 208 -23.63 -1.63 -10.35
C ILE A 208 -24.17 -2.36 -11.58
N ASP A 209 -25.13 -3.23 -11.35
CA ASP A 209 -25.85 -3.88 -12.44
C ASP A 209 -26.77 -2.88 -13.16
N ILE A 210 -26.65 -2.80 -14.47
CA ILE A 210 -27.49 -1.97 -15.32
C ILE A 210 -28.28 -2.87 -16.25
N ASP A 211 -29.60 -2.75 -16.22
CA ASP A 211 -30.47 -3.34 -17.23
C ASP A 211 -30.24 -2.60 -18.57
N ARG A 212 -29.47 -3.23 -19.45
CA ARG A 212 -29.09 -2.64 -20.75
C ARG A 212 -30.26 -2.51 -21.69
N ASP A 213 -31.29 -3.37 -21.56
CA ASP A 213 -32.46 -3.33 -22.42
C ASP A 213 -33.44 -2.24 -21.98
N ALA A 214 -33.49 -1.92 -20.70
CA ALA A 214 -34.28 -0.83 -20.15
C ALA A 214 -33.59 0.53 -20.21
N TRP A 215 -32.26 0.60 -20.33
CA TRP A 215 -31.50 1.84 -20.42
C TRP A 215 -31.51 2.41 -21.83
#